data_5ec630a1311b36b835ee0291945fd9a5
#
_entry.id   5ec630a1311b36b835ee0291945fd9a5
#
_cell.length_a   1.000
_cell.length_b   1.000
_cell.length_c   1.000
_cell.angle_alpha   90.00
_cell.angle_beta   90.00
_cell.angle_gamma   90.00
#
_symmetry.space_group_name_H-M   'P 1'
#
loop_
_entity.id
_entity.type
_entity.pdbx_description
1 polymer ?
#
loop_
_entity_poly.entity_id
_entity_poly.type
_entity_poly.pdbx_seq_one_letter_code
_entity_poly.pdbx_strand_id
1 'polypeptide(L)'
;MTALHERSEVRDGMHIDWNVPIEMDDGLVLRADVFRPVKDGKFPVILTYGPYAKNLAFQDGYPSAWQRMIEKQPDVSAGSTNKYQNWEVVDPEKWVPHDYICVRVDSRGTGCSPGFIDHFSPRETKDFHDCIEWAGV
;
A
#
# COMPACT_ATOMS: atom_id res chain seq x y z
N MET A 1 -15.72 5.70 -16.87
CA MET A 1 -14.64 5.81 -15.87
C MET A 1 -15.27 5.77 -14.48
N THR A 2 -14.99 4.73 -13.72
CA THR A 2 -15.45 4.68 -12.32
C THR A 2 -14.60 5.66 -11.53
N ALA A 3 -15.25 6.64 -10.86
CA ALA A 3 -14.52 7.56 -9.99
C ALA A 3 -13.81 6.76 -8.91
N LEU A 4 -12.54 7.08 -8.63
CA LEU A 4 -11.80 6.52 -7.51
C LEU A 4 -12.43 7.04 -6.22
N HIS A 5 -13.23 6.22 -5.57
CA HIS A 5 -13.89 6.60 -4.32
C HIS A 5 -12.96 6.34 -3.14
N GLU A 6 -12.73 7.38 -2.38
CA GLU A 6 -12.22 7.27 -1.02
C GLU A 6 -13.30 6.57 -0.18
N ARG A 7 -12.89 5.62 0.62
CA ARG A 7 -13.77 4.97 1.58
C ARG A 7 -12.99 4.48 2.78
N SER A 8 -13.65 4.43 3.91
CA SER A 8 -13.10 3.89 5.15
C SER A 8 -13.98 2.75 5.63
N GLU A 9 -13.36 1.70 6.14
CA GLU A 9 -14.07 0.56 6.73
C GLU A 9 -13.23 -0.09 7.84
N VAL A 10 -13.91 -0.79 8.75
CA VAL A 10 -13.25 -1.69 9.70
C VAL A 10 -13.45 -3.10 9.18
N ARG A 11 -12.36 -3.81 8.89
CA ARG A 11 -12.38 -5.13 8.30
C ARG A 11 -11.14 -5.93 8.67
N ASP A 12 -11.31 -7.23 8.91
CA ASP A 12 -10.21 -8.15 9.26
C ASP A 12 -9.33 -7.63 10.41
N GLY A 13 -9.96 -6.97 11.41
CA GLY A 13 -9.29 -6.43 12.59
C GLY A 13 -8.54 -5.11 12.37
N MET A 14 -8.71 -4.47 11.23
CA MET A 14 -8.02 -3.23 10.87
C MET A 14 -9.02 -2.13 10.50
N HIS A 15 -8.64 -0.88 10.74
CA HIS A 15 -9.26 0.26 10.08
C HIS A 15 -8.52 0.49 8.77
N ILE A 16 -9.26 0.48 7.66
CA ILE A 16 -8.68 0.60 6.33
C ILE A 16 -9.26 1.83 5.63
N ASP A 17 -8.39 2.74 5.21
CA ASP A 17 -8.75 3.88 4.37
C ASP A 17 -8.21 3.63 2.95
N TRP A 18 -9.15 3.53 2.00
CA TRP A 18 -8.87 3.22 0.60
C TRP A 18 -8.77 4.48 -0.26
N ASN A 19 -7.82 4.49 -1.19
CA ASN A 19 -7.64 5.55 -2.18
C ASN A 19 -7.45 6.95 -1.59
N VAL A 20 -6.79 7.04 -0.44
CA VAL A 20 -6.48 8.31 0.23
C VAL A 20 -5.63 9.18 -0.70
N PRO A 21 -6.02 10.45 -0.93
CA PRO A 21 -5.26 11.35 -1.79
C PRO A 21 -4.01 11.86 -1.10
N ILE A 22 -2.89 11.90 -1.82
CA ILE A 22 -1.67 12.58 -1.42
C ILE A 22 -1.30 13.54 -2.53
N GLU A 23 -1.44 14.84 -2.30
CA GLU A 23 -1.14 15.86 -3.29
C GLU A 23 0.37 16.12 -3.35
N MET A 24 0.92 16.04 -4.55
CA MET A 24 2.30 16.36 -4.83
C MET A 24 2.48 17.87 -5.09
N ASP A 25 3.71 18.35 -5.05
CA ASP A 25 4.03 19.78 -5.22
C ASP A 25 3.67 20.36 -6.59
N ASP A 26 3.46 19.51 -7.58
CA ASP A 26 2.99 19.90 -8.93
C ASP A 26 1.47 19.78 -9.10
N GLY A 27 0.74 19.49 -8.01
CA GLY A 27 -0.72 19.36 -7.99
C GLY A 27 -1.25 18.00 -8.45
N LEU A 28 -0.38 17.06 -8.85
CA LEU A 28 -0.81 15.70 -9.15
C LEU A 28 -1.12 14.95 -7.84
N VAL A 29 -2.22 14.19 -7.84
CA VAL A 29 -2.70 13.49 -6.64
C VAL A 29 -2.42 11.99 -6.76
N LEU A 30 -1.53 11.49 -5.93
CA LEU A 30 -1.29 10.06 -5.77
C LEU A 30 -2.37 9.43 -4.91
N ARG A 31 -2.54 8.11 -5.02
CA ARG A 31 -3.51 7.33 -4.24
C ARG A 31 -2.80 6.32 -3.37
N ALA A 32 -3.19 6.31 -2.09
CA ALA A 32 -2.67 5.39 -1.10
C ALA A 32 -3.77 4.59 -0.42
N ASP A 33 -3.43 3.39 0.04
CA ASP A 33 -4.25 2.66 1.00
C ASP A 33 -3.55 2.65 2.35
N VAL A 34 -4.31 2.93 3.42
CA VAL A 34 -3.81 3.01 4.79
C VAL A 34 -4.47 1.94 5.64
N PHE A 35 -3.67 1.06 6.22
CA PHE A 35 -4.09 0.01 7.14
C PHE A 35 -3.58 0.35 8.53
N ARG A 36 -4.47 0.50 9.51
CA ARG A 36 -4.08 0.92 10.86
C ARG A 36 -4.84 0.21 11.96
N PRO A 37 -4.33 0.22 13.21
CA PRO A 37 -5.04 -0.32 14.36
C PRO A 37 -6.41 0.36 14.56
N VAL A 38 -7.39 -0.43 15.06
CA VAL A 38 -8.74 0.06 15.41
C VAL A 38 -8.71 0.67 16.82
N LYS A 39 -7.81 1.60 17.05
CA LYS A 39 -7.69 2.35 18.29
C LYS A 39 -7.02 3.68 18.03
N ASP A 40 -7.31 4.66 18.89
CA ASP A 40 -6.65 5.95 18.80
C ASP A 40 -5.18 5.86 19.21
N GLY A 41 -4.36 6.69 18.61
CA GLY A 41 -2.94 6.78 18.94
C GLY A 41 -2.07 7.14 17.73
N LYS A 42 -0.80 7.38 18.02
CA LYS A 42 0.25 7.53 17.01
C LYS A 42 1.08 6.25 16.97
N PHE A 43 1.27 5.71 15.79
CA PHE A 43 1.96 4.45 15.58
C PHE A 43 3.03 4.61 14.50
N PRO A 44 4.12 3.83 14.57
CA PRO A 44 5.11 3.84 13.50
C PRO A 44 4.52 3.39 12.17
N VAL A 45 4.96 4.00 11.08
CA VAL A 45 4.46 3.76 9.73
C VAL A 45 5.47 2.95 8.93
N ILE A 46 4.99 1.89 8.28
CA ILE A 46 5.72 1.20 7.21
C ILE A 46 5.08 1.64 5.90
N LEU A 47 5.82 2.42 5.10
CA LEU A 47 5.34 2.96 3.85
C LEU A 47 6.03 2.30 2.66
N THR A 48 5.24 1.91 1.68
CA THR A 48 5.72 1.44 0.39
C THR A 48 5.23 2.37 -0.71
N TYR A 49 6.09 2.59 -1.70
CA TYR A 49 5.84 3.41 -2.88
C TYR A 49 6.36 2.64 -4.09
N GLY A 50 5.50 2.36 -5.05
CA GLY A 50 5.97 1.57 -6.18
C GLY A 50 4.94 1.32 -7.28
N PRO A 51 5.38 0.63 -8.35
CA PRO A 51 4.63 0.51 -9.59
C PRO A 51 3.68 -0.69 -9.68
N TYR A 52 3.61 -1.53 -8.65
CA TYR A 52 2.98 -2.84 -8.76
C TYR A 52 1.47 -2.87 -8.58
N ALA A 53 0.82 -1.72 -8.47
CA ALA A 53 -0.62 -1.54 -8.27
C ALA A 53 -1.12 -2.11 -6.92
N LYS A 54 -1.41 -1.21 -5.99
CA LYS A 54 -1.84 -1.56 -4.62
C LYS A 54 -3.13 -2.42 -4.55
N ASN A 55 -3.91 -2.44 -5.63
CA ASN A 55 -5.14 -3.25 -5.72
C ASN A 55 -4.90 -4.63 -6.34
N LEU A 56 -3.69 -4.97 -6.73
CA LEU A 56 -3.36 -6.25 -7.35
C LEU A 56 -2.80 -7.20 -6.28
N ALA A 57 -3.59 -8.20 -5.89
CA ALA A 57 -3.14 -9.21 -4.97
C ALA A 57 -1.96 -10.02 -5.54
N PHE A 58 -1.01 -10.40 -4.69
CA PHE A 58 0.19 -11.13 -5.09
C PHE A 58 -0.16 -12.41 -5.86
N GLN A 59 -1.10 -13.19 -5.33
CA GLN A 59 -1.53 -14.45 -5.93
C GLN A 59 -2.19 -14.28 -7.31
N ASP A 60 -2.80 -13.13 -7.56
CA ASP A 60 -3.46 -12.83 -8.84
C ASP A 60 -2.51 -12.25 -9.87
N GLY A 61 -1.63 -11.35 -9.44
CA GLY A 61 -0.67 -10.71 -10.33
C GLY A 61 0.53 -11.58 -10.70
N TYR A 62 0.96 -12.42 -9.76
CA TYR A 62 2.18 -13.22 -9.88
C TYR A 62 1.98 -14.66 -9.38
N PRO A 63 1.05 -15.44 -9.95
CA PRO A 63 0.63 -16.72 -9.39
C PRO A 63 1.77 -17.74 -9.25
N SER A 64 2.70 -17.80 -10.19
CA SER A 64 3.85 -18.73 -10.11
C SER A 64 4.84 -18.36 -9.01
N ALA A 65 5.06 -17.06 -8.78
CA ALA A 65 5.90 -16.59 -7.70
C ALA A 65 5.23 -16.80 -6.33
N TRP A 66 3.93 -16.55 -6.26
CA TRP A 66 3.12 -16.85 -5.07
C TRP A 66 3.22 -18.32 -4.68
N GLN A 67 2.96 -19.24 -5.63
CA GLN A 67 3.02 -20.67 -5.37
C GLN A 67 4.40 -21.11 -4.88
N ARG A 68 5.45 -20.63 -5.51
CA ARG A 68 6.84 -20.92 -5.11
C ARG A 68 7.17 -20.39 -3.71
N MET A 69 6.65 -19.22 -3.37
CA MET A 69 6.86 -18.61 -2.06
C MET A 69 6.19 -19.42 -0.95
N ILE A 70 4.92 -19.79 -1.09
CA ILE A 70 4.19 -20.57 -0.07
C ILE A 70 4.76 -21.99 0.09
N GLU A 71 5.31 -22.58 -0.96
CA GLU A 71 5.99 -23.88 -0.89
C GLU A 71 7.31 -23.83 -0.12
N LYS A 72 8.08 -22.76 -0.34
CA LYS A 72 9.42 -22.61 0.28
C LYS A 72 9.38 -21.91 1.63
N GLN A 73 8.42 -21.04 1.84
CA GLN A 73 8.27 -20.19 3.02
C GLN A 73 6.80 -20.13 3.47
N PRO A 74 6.25 -21.25 3.97
CA PRO A 74 4.82 -21.31 4.33
C PRO A 74 4.42 -20.32 5.40
N ASP A 75 5.34 -19.86 6.23
CA ASP A 75 5.09 -18.87 7.28
C ASP A 75 4.60 -17.53 6.73
N VAL A 76 4.90 -17.22 5.47
CA VAL A 76 4.46 -15.98 4.83
C VAL A 76 2.94 -15.94 4.70
N SER A 77 2.34 -17.07 4.34
CA SER A 77 0.88 -17.17 4.16
C SER A 77 0.15 -17.59 5.45
N ALA A 78 0.85 -18.20 6.40
CA ALA A 78 0.25 -18.67 7.65
C ALA A 78 -0.20 -17.51 8.56
N GLY A 79 -1.37 -17.64 9.19
CA GLY A 79 -1.88 -16.64 10.12
C GLY A 79 -2.37 -15.34 9.46
N SER A 80 -2.61 -15.35 8.16
CA SER A 80 -3.16 -14.25 7.38
C SER A 80 -4.26 -14.74 6.45
N THR A 81 -5.22 -13.89 6.11
CA THR A 81 -6.20 -14.21 5.06
C THR A 81 -5.60 -14.12 3.67
N ASN A 82 -4.43 -13.54 3.54
CA ASN A 82 -3.70 -13.26 2.30
C ASN A 82 -4.44 -12.31 1.32
N LYS A 83 -5.52 -11.69 1.75
CA LYS A 83 -6.30 -10.76 0.91
C LYS A 83 -5.56 -9.47 0.59
N TYR A 84 -4.64 -9.07 1.48
CA TYR A 84 -3.96 -7.77 1.41
C TYR A 84 -2.48 -7.91 1.04
N GLN A 85 -2.03 -9.08 0.67
CA GLN A 85 -0.65 -9.28 0.22
C GLN A 85 -0.49 -8.82 -1.23
N ASN A 86 0.49 -7.96 -1.46
CA ASN A 86 0.90 -7.51 -2.78
C ASN A 86 2.37 -7.85 -3.01
N TRP A 87 2.83 -7.71 -4.25
CA TRP A 87 4.23 -7.92 -4.59
C TRP A 87 5.15 -6.94 -3.86
N GLU A 88 6.17 -7.46 -3.20
CA GLU A 88 7.23 -6.69 -2.50
C GLU A 88 6.73 -5.69 -1.43
N VAL A 89 5.61 -5.96 -0.81
CA VAL A 89 5.11 -5.14 0.30
C VAL A 89 4.78 -5.98 1.53
N VAL A 90 4.74 -5.35 2.69
CA VAL A 90 4.38 -6.03 3.94
C VAL A 90 2.91 -6.42 3.96
N ASP A 91 2.61 -7.55 4.59
CA ASP A 91 1.22 -7.95 4.85
C ASP A 91 0.67 -7.18 6.07
N PRO A 92 -0.32 -6.30 5.89
CA PRO A 92 -0.85 -5.50 6.99
C PRO A 92 -1.50 -6.35 8.09
N GLU A 93 -2.05 -7.51 7.77
CA GLU A 93 -2.61 -8.42 8.79
C GLU A 93 -1.57 -8.95 9.77
N LYS A 94 -0.29 -8.92 9.39
CA LYS A 94 0.83 -9.32 10.27
C LYS A 94 1.46 -8.17 11.04
N TRP A 95 1.34 -6.93 10.55
CA TRP A 95 2.00 -5.78 11.15
C TRP A 95 1.06 -4.90 11.98
N VAL A 96 -0.17 -4.68 11.50
CA VAL A 96 -1.16 -3.85 12.21
C VAL A 96 -1.47 -4.36 13.62
N PRO A 97 -1.57 -5.69 13.89
CA PRO A 97 -1.78 -6.19 15.25
C PRO A 97 -0.64 -5.89 16.23
N HIS A 98 0.54 -5.52 15.72
CA HIS A 98 1.70 -5.12 16.50
C HIS A 98 1.88 -3.59 16.58
N ASP A 99 0.80 -2.86 16.37
CA ASP A 99 0.75 -1.39 16.49
C ASP A 99 1.57 -0.66 15.43
N TYR A 100 1.58 -1.18 14.20
CA TYR A 100 2.10 -0.49 13.03
C TYR A 100 0.98 -0.02 12.12
N ILE A 101 1.22 1.09 11.42
CA ILE A 101 0.42 1.52 10.27
C ILE A 101 1.14 1.07 9.01
N CYS A 102 0.42 0.47 8.08
CA CYS A 102 0.95 0.13 6.76
C CYS A 102 0.32 1.06 5.71
N VAL A 103 1.16 1.76 4.97
CA VAL A 103 0.73 2.66 3.89
C VAL A 103 1.27 2.13 2.57
N ARG A 104 0.40 2.02 1.57
CA ARG A 104 0.76 1.60 0.20
C ARG A 104 0.41 2.70 -0.77
N VAL A 105 1.40 3.25 -1.43
CA VAL A 105 1.20 4.30 -2.43
C VAL A 105 1.45 3.72 -3.82
N ASP A 106 0.47 3.89 -4.71
CA ASP A 106 0.71 3.73 -6.14
C ASP A 106 1.57 4.89 -6.64
N SER A 107 2.72 4.60 -7.22
CA SER A 107 3.60 5.62 -7.77
C SER A 107 2.95 6.34 -8.96
N ARG A 108 3.46 7.50 -9.30
CA ARG A 108 3.00 8.31 -10.43
C ARG A 108 2.88 7.48 -11.70
N GLY A 109 1.71 7.50 -12.33
CA GLY A 109 1.43 6.78 -13.57
C GLY A 109 1.15 5.29 -13.39
N THR A 110 0.95 4.81 -12.15
CA THR A 110 0.68 3.40 -11.88
C THR A 110 -0.61 3.20 -11.09
N GLY A 111 -1.25 2.04 -11.26
CA GLY A 111 -2.44 1.67 -10.51
C GLY A 111 -3.52 2.73 -10.52
N CYS A 112 -3.82 3.27 -9.34
CA CYS A 112 -4.83 4.30 -9.15
C CYS A 112 -4.26 5.74 -9.20
N SER A 113 -2.96 5.90 -9.36
CA SER A 113 -2.29 7.21 -9.44
C SER A 113 -2.15 7.67 -10.88
N PRO A 114 -2.53 8.93 -11.21
CA PRO A 114 -2.40 9.47 -12.55
C PRO A 114 -0.94 9.81 -12.90
N GLY A 115 -0.72 10.28 -14.13
CA GLY A 115 0.57 10.74 -14.63
C GLY A 115 1.28 9.71 -15.46
N PHE A 116 2.61 9.82 -15.56
CA PHE A 116 3.46 8.97 -16.37
C PHE A 116 4.54 8.32 -15.50
N ILE A 117 4.80 7.05 -15.77
CA ILE A 117 5.88 6.30 -15.13
C ILE A 117 7.23 6.85 -15.62
N ASP A 118 8.12 7.13 -14.67
CA ASP A 118 9.51 7.48 -14.95
C ASP A 118 10.39 6.94 -13.82
N HIS A 119 10.68 5.63 -13.90
CA HIS A 119 11.39 4.91 -12.84
C HIS A 119 12.76 5.51 -12.53
N PHE A 120 13.06 5.60 -11.25
CA PHE A 120 14.33 6.11 -10.73
C PHE A 120 14.63 7.55 -11.12
N SER A 121 13.63 8.31 -11.54
CA SER A 121 13.77 9.73 -11.84
C SER A 121 13.88 10.57 -10.57
N PRO A 122 14.45 11.78 -10.66
CA PRO A 122 14.40 12.75 -9.56
C PRO A 122 12.97 13.08 -9.13
N ARG A 123 12.01 13.07 -10.08
CA ARG A 123 10.60 13.31 -9.79
C ARG A 123 10.03 12.21 -8.89
N GLU A 124 10.28 10.96 -9.21
CA GLU A 124 9.79 9.82 -8.43
C GLU A 124 10.40 9.79 -7.03
N THR A 125 11.69 10.11 -6.92
CA THR A 125 12.36 10.24 -5.62
C THR A 125 11.72 11.33 -4.76
N LYS A 126 11.38 12.47 -5.36
CA LYS A 126 10.70 13.54 -4.65
C LYS A 126 9.28 13.14 -4.24
N ASP A 127 8.53 12.51 -5.11
CA ASP A 127 7.18 12.02 -4.80
C ASP A 127 7.22 11.06 -3.60
N PHE A 128 8.18 10.14 -3.58
CA PHE A 128 8.35 9.21 -2.47
C PHE A 128 8.71 9.95 -1.16
N HIS A 129 9.63 10.89 -1.21
CA HIS A 129 9.97 11.73 -0.06
C HIS A 129 8.73 12.46 0.47
N ASP A 130 7.95 13.09 -0.40
CA ASP A 130 6.76 13.84 0.00
C ASP A 130 5.68 12.93 0.62
N CYS A 131 5.57 11.68 0.16
CA CYS A 131 4.73 10.67 0.79
C CYS A 131 5.19 10.29 2.20
N ILE A 132 6.51 10.21 2.44
CA ILE A 132 7.07 9.95 3.77
C ILE A 132 6.76 11.11 4.71
N GLU A 133 6.96 12.35 4.28
CA GLU A 133 6.62 13.54 5.07
C GLU A 133 5.12 13.59 5.39
N TRP A 134 4.27 13.30 4.41
CA TRP A 134 2.82 13.22 4.61
C TRP A 134 2.44 12.17 5.67
N ALA A 135 3.08 11.02 5.67
CA ALA A 135 2.79 9.94 6.63
C ALA A 135 3.30 10.24 8.04
N GLY A 136 4.23 11.17 8.19
CA GLY A 136 4.84 11.54 9.47
C GLY A 136 4.07 12.56 10.32
N VAL A 137 2.96 13.11 9.81
CA VAL A 137 2.20 14.19 10.50
C VAL A 137 0.92 13.72 11.18
#